data_c562eac5a1e0188211a7332ac5f16c14
#
_entry.id   c562eac5a1e0188211a7332ac5f16c14
#
_cell.length_a   1.000
_cell.length_b   1.000
_cell.length_c   1.000
_cell.angle_alpha   90.00
_cell.angle_beta   90.00
_cell.angle_gamma   90.00
#
_symmetry.space_group_name_H-M   'P 1'
#
loop_
_entity.id
_entity.type
_entity.pdbx_description
1 polymer ?
#
loop_
_entity_poly.entity_id
_entity_poly.type
_entity_poly.pdbx_seq_one_letter_code
_entity_poly.pdbx_strand_id
1 'polypeptide(L)'
;HVWWTGATANGSLMLLLAHLVTQHGDWRGSTITVLTAVGDRAEVEDAAGKIRTLLEAARIDADIEVVLTAGRPLYQVFAEESGRADLVFLGFLLPTNLRNADGFYRRMNGIMTGLPRTVLVSSARGHDFESVVFDTIEMDAVPPQDA
;
A
#
# COMPACT_ATOMS: atom_id res chain seq x y z
N HIS A 1 -6.54 3.49 -6.15
CA HIS A 1 -6.18 2.31 -5.38
C HIS A 1 -5.51 2.72 -4.07
N VAL A 2 -5.90 2.09 -2.98
CA VAL A 2 -5.32 2.31 -1.64
C VAL A 2 -4.77 0.96 -1.15
N TRP A 3 -3.45 0.84 -1.03
CA TRP A 3 -2.82 -0.36 -0.54
C TRP A 3 -2.76 -0.36 0.99
N TRP A 4 -3.58 -1.20 1.59
CA TRP A 4 -3.65 -1.35 3.04
C TRP A 4 -2.85 -2.56 3.51
N THR A 5 -1.95 -2.34 4.45
CA THR A 5 -1.01 -3.38 4.92
C THR A 5 -1.29 -3.82 6.35
N GLY A 6 -2.47 -3.51 6.88
CA GLY A 6 -2.84 -3.82 8.26
C GLY A 6 -2.45 -2.74 9.27
N ALA A 7 -1.62 -1.78 8.89
CA ALA A 7 -1.24 -0.65 9.73
C ALA A 7 -2.36 0.39 9.79
N THR A 8 -3.12 0.39 10.86
CA THR A 8 -4.34 1.19 11.02
C THR A 8 -4.12 2.70 10.84
N ALA A 9 -3.02 3.24 11.35
CA ALA A 9 -2.77 4.68 11.29
C ALA A 9 -2.56 5.21 9.86
N ASN A 10 -1.71 4.56 9.06
CA ASN A 10 -1.52 4.93 7.65
C ASN A 10 -2.78 4.63 6.82
N GLY A 11 -3.44 3.51 7.10
CA GLY A 11 -4.65 3.10 6.40
C GLY A 11 -5.76 4.12 6.52
N SER A 12 -6.06 4.58 7.71
CA SER A 12 -7.09 5.60 7.96
C SER A 12 -6.76 6.93 7.26
N LEU A 13 -5.48 7.35 7.30
CA LEU A 13 -5.05 8.58 6.64
C LEU A 13 -5.13 8.45 5.11
N MET A 14 -4.71 7.32 4.55
CA MET A 14 -4.80 7.08 3.11
C MET A 14 -6.25 7.06 2.62
N LEU A 15 -7.16 6.43 3.36
CA LEU A 15 -8.58 6.40 3.03
C LEU A 15 -9.20 7.80 3.08
N LEU A 16 -8.87 8.59 4.10
CA LEU A 16 -9.32 9.97 4.19
C LEU A 16 -8.84 10.80 3.01
N LEU A 17 -7.55 10.70 2.66
CA LEU A 17 -6.98 11.41 1.52
C LEU A 17 -7.62 10.98 0.19
N ALA A 18 -7.80 9.67 -0.01
CA ALA A 18 -8.48 9.15 -1.20
C ALA A 18 -9.92 9.66 -1.30
N HIS A 19 -10.65 9.64 -0.18
CA HIS A 19 -12.01 10.18 -0.13
C HIS A 19 -12.04 11.67 -0.48
N LEU A 20 -11.16 12.48 0.09
CA LEU A 20 -11.07 13.91 -0.22
C LEU A 20 -10.76 14.17 -1.70
N VAL A 21 -9.89 13.37 -2.30
CA VAL A 21 -9.59 13.46 -3.74
C VAL A 21 -10.84 13.20 -4.58
N THR A 22 -11.65 12.19 -4.26
CA THR A 22 -12.88 11.89 -5.01
C THR A 22 -13.96 12.97 -4.89
N GLN A 23 -13.87 13.84 -3.89
CA GLN A 23 -14.78 15.00 -3.76
C GLN A 23 -14.37 16.18 -4.67
N HIS A 24 -13.15 16.19 -5.18
CA HIS A 24 -12.63 17.28 -5.99
C HIS A 24 -12.97 17.11 -7.48
N GLY A 25 -13.21 18.22 -8.18
CA GLY A 25 -13.76 18.33 -9.53
C GLY A 25 -13.36 17.26 -10.54
N ASP A 26 -12.08 17.14 -10.87
CA ASP A 26 -11.58 16.20 -11.90
C ASP A 26 -11.66 14.72 -11.50
N TRP A 27 -11.79 14.45 -10.20
CA TRP A 27 -11.85 13.10 -9.61
C TRP A 27 -13.27 12.71 -9.17
N ARG A 28 -14.25 13.59 -9.39
CA ARG A 28 -15.64 13.32 -9.02
C ARG A 28 -16.19 12.15 -9.84
N GLY A 29 -16.68 11.15 -9.14
CA GLY A 29 -17.17 9.91 -9.76
C GLY A 29 -16.12 8.82 -9.89
N SER A 30 -14.88 9.06 -9.43
CA SER A 30 -13.89 7.99 -9.27
C SER A 30 -14.30 7.02 -8.17
N THR A 31 -13.95 5.76 -8.34
CA THR A 31 -14.13 4.71 -7.32
C THR A 31 -12.85 4.53 -6.50
N ILE A 32 -13.01 4.21 -5.22
CA ILE A 32 -11.90 3.85 -4.35
C ILE A 32 -11.88 2.32 -4.28
N THR A 33 -10.73 1.71 -4.56
CA THR A 33 -10.49 0.29 -4.31
C THR A 33 -9.42 0.16 -3.24
N VAL A 34 -9.73 -0.53 -2.14
CA VAL A 34 -8.76 -0.86 -1.09
C VAL A 34 -8.22 -2.24 -1.36
N LEU A 35 -6.90 -2.32 -1.60
CA LEU A 35 -6.22 -3.57 -1.86
C LEU A 35 -5.36 -3.97 -0.66
N THR A 36 -5.28 -5.25 -0.43
CA THR A 36 -4.31 -5.85 0.49
C THR A 36 -3.74 -7.12 -0.11
N ALA A 37 -2.49 -7.42 0.23
CA ALA A 37 -1.81 -8.62 -0.23
C ALA A 37 -1.67 -9.61 0.94
N VAL A 38 -2.00 -10.88 0.69
CA VAL A 38 -1.86 -11.97 1.65
C VAL A 38 -1.05 -13.12 1.06
N GLY A 39 -0.34 -13.84 1.90
CA GLY A 39 0.47 -15.00 1.48
C GLY A 39 -0.35 -16.25 1.28
N ASP A 40 -1.35 -16.47 2.11
CA ASP A 40 -2.19 -17.67 2.14
C ASP A 40 -3.66 -17.34 1.86
N ARG A 41 -4.30 -18.27 1.15
CA ARG A 41 -5.73 -18.20 0.87
C ARG A 41 -6.60 -18.22 2.14
N ALA A 42 -6.12 -18.84 3.20
CA ALA A 42 -6.81 -18.87 4.49
C ALA A 42 -6.91 -17.47 5.15
N GLU A 43 -6.05 -16.54 4.79
CA GLU A 43 -6.03 -15.17 5.32
C GLU A 43 -7.00 -14.21 4.62
N VAL A 44 -7.53 -14.60 3.45
CA VAL A 44 -8.31 -13.71 2.56
C VAL A 44 -9.55 -13.16 3.29
N GLU A 45 -10.31 -14.02 3.94
CA GLU A 45 -11.57 -13.60 4.59
C GLU A 45 -11.31 -12.70 5.80
N ASP A 46 -10.30 -13.01 6.60
CA ASP A 46 -9.90 -12.19 7.75
C ASP A 46 -9.40 -10.81 7.29
N ALA A 47 -8.58 -10.76 6.25
CA ALA A 47 -8.09 -9.51 5.69
C ALA A 47 -9.23 -8.64 5.12
N ALA A 48 -10.15 -9.25 4.36
CA ALA A 48 -11.32 -8.55 3.85
C ALA A 48 -12.22 -8.03 4.98
N GLY A 49 -12.43 -8.83 6.03
CA GLY A 49 -13.20 -8.44 7.21
C GLY A 49 -12.62 -7.23 7.95
N LYS A 50 -11.31 -7.18 8.11
CA LYS A 50 -10.61 -6.04 8.74
C LYS A 50 -10.78 -4.76 7.92
N ILE A 51 -10.65 -4.84 6.59
CA ILE A 51 -10.86 -3.68 5.72
C ILE A 51 -12.33 -3.23 5.78
N ARG A 52 -13.27 -4.16 5.74
CA ARG A 52 -14.71 -3.83 5.83
C ARG A 52 -15.02 -3.07 7.11
N THR A 53 -14.54 -3.54 8.25
CA THR A 53 -14.70 -2.86 9.55
C THR A 53 -14.12 -1.44 9.52
N LEU A 54 -12.96 -1.26 8.90
CA LEU A 54 -12.32 0.05 8.75
C LEU A 54 -13.16 0.99 7.88
N LEU A 55 -13.68 0.51 6.75
CA LEU A 55 -14.52 1.30 5.84
C LEU A 55 -15.84 1.71 6.48
N GLU A 56 -16.49 0.78 7.20
CA GLU A 56 -17.72 1.05 7.95
C GLU A 56 -17.50 2.12 9.03
N ALA A 57 -16.42 2.01 9.81
CA ALA A 57 -16.06 2.99 10.83
C ALA A 57 -15.76 4.37 10.23
N ALA A 58 -15.10 4.41 9.08
CA ALA A 58 -14.78 5.64 8.37
C ALA A 58 -15.97 6.22 7.57
N ARG A 59 -17.04 5.43 7.36
CA ARG A 59 -18.17 5.76 6.48
C ARG A 59 -17.74 6.11 5.07
N ILE A 60 -16.77 5.39 4.56
CA ILE A 60 -16.24 5.53 3.20
C ILE A 60 -16.74 4.34 2.38
N ASP A 61 -17.33 4.65 1.23
CA ASP A 61 -17.71 3.65 0.24
C ASP A 61 -16.51 3.32 -0.64
N ALA A 62 -16.11 2.06 -0.66
CA ALA A 62 -14.98 1.57 -1.43
C ALA A 62 -15.10 0.07 -1.73
N ASP A 63 -14.56 -0.34 -2.86
CA ASP A 63 -14.39 -1.75 -3.18
C ASP A 63 -13.23 -2.36 -2.39
N ILE A 64 -13.32 -3.64 -2.08
CA ILE A 64 -12.28 -4.39 -1.35
C ILE A 64 -11.72 -5.48 -2.26
N GLU A 65 -10.42 -5.51 -2.40
CA GLU A 65 -9.72 -6.53 -3.16
C GLU A 65 -8.58 -7.14 -2.33
N VAL A 66 -8.62 -8.46 -2.14
CA VAL A 66 -7.57 -9.21 -1.44
C VAL A 66 -6.78 -10.01 -2.47
N VAL A 67 -5.53 -9.68 -2.62
CA VAL A 67 -4.63 -10.26 -3.62
C VAL A 67 -3.75 -11.34 -2.99
N LEU A 68 -3.74 -12.53 -3.58
CA LEU A 68 -2.78 -13.58 -3.22
C LEU A 68 -1.42 -13.28 -3.84
N THR A 69 -0.39 -13.18 -3.02
CA THR A 69 0.98 -12.97 -3.54
C THR A 69 1.47 -14.14 -4.35
N ALA A 70 1.10 -15.37 -3.97
CA ALA A 70 1.51 -16.62 -4.63
C ALA A 70 3.05 -16.70 -4.82
N GLY A 71 3.81 -16.20 -3.85
CA GLY A 71 5.27 -16.15 -3.90
C GLY A 71 5.86 -15.02 -4.74
N ARG A 72 5.04 -14.16 -5.36
CA ARG A 72 5.51 -12.99 -6.09
C ARG A 72 5.99 -11.91 -5.12
N PRO A 73 7.05 -11.18 -5.44
CA PRO A 73 7.47 -10.01 -4.65
C PRO A 73 6.39 -8.92 -4.69
N LEU A 74 6.23 -8.19 -3.58
CA LEU A 74 5.16 -7.17 -3.46
C LEU A 74 5.23 -6.07 -4.52
N TYR A 75 6.41 -5.65 -4.95
CA TYR A 75 6.53 -4.64 -6.01
C TYR A 75 5.92 -5.10 -7.34
N GLN A 76 6.04 -6.40 -7.63
CA GLN A 76 5.42 -6.99 -8.82
C GLN A 76 3.91 -7.04 -8.66
N VAL A 77 3.41 -7.46 -7.50
CA VAL A 77 1.97 -7.47 -7.19
C VAL A 77 1.39 -6.06 -7.32
N PHE A 78 2.05 -5.06 -6.75
CA PHE A 78 1.61 -3.66 -6.87
C PHE A 78 1.55 -3.18 -8.31
N ALA A 79 2.57 -3.47 -9.12
CA ALA A 79 2.60 -3.07 -10.52
C ALA A 79 1.51 -3.77 -11.36
N GLU A 80 1.28 -5.05 -11.14
CA GLU A 80 0.27 -5.84 -11.85
C GLU A 80 -1.15 -5.36 -11.52
N GLU A 81 -1.47 -5.20 -10.23
CA GLU A 81 -2.82 -4.86 -9.77
C GLU A 81 -3.14 -3.36 -9.90
N SER A 82 -2.15 -2.50 -9.77
CA SER A 82 -2.37 -1.05 -9.78
C SER A 82 -1.77 -0.31 -10.96
N GLY A 83 -1.15 -1.01 -11.92
CA GLY A 83 -0.53 -0.37 -13.08
C GLY A 83 -1.50 0.41 -13.97
N ARG A 84 -2.80 0.17 -13.89
CA ARG A 84 -3.86 0.86 -14.62
C ARG A 84 -4.69 1.81 -13.76
N ALA A 85 -4.38 1.95 -12.49
CA ALA A 85 -5.06 2.90 -11.63
C ALA A 85 -4.69 4.34 -12.01
N ASP A 86 -5.59 5.29 -11.80
CA ASP A 86 -5.30 6.71 -12.05
C ASP A 86 -4.43 7.30 -10.95
N LEU A 87 -4.58 6.80 -9.72
CA LEU A 87 -3.85 7.22 -8.52
C LEU A 87 -3.70 6.05 -7.54
N VAL A 88 -2.51 5.92 -6.96
CA VAL A 88 -2.19 4.90 -5.96
C VAL A 88 -1.75 5.57 -4.66
N PHE A 89 -2.28 5.12 -3.54
CA PHE A 89 -1.82 5.49 -2.20
C PHE A 89 -1.06 4.32 -1.60
N LEU A 90 0.17 4.57 -1.18
CA LEU A 90 1.02 3.61 -0.48
C LEU A 90 1.43 4.17 0.88
N GLY A 91 1.16 3.41 1.93
CA GLY A 91 1.69 3.69 3.25
C GLY A 91 3.15 3.26 3.37
N PHE A 92 3.96 4.06 4.03
CA PHE A 92 5.34 3.72 4.32
C PHE A 92 5.78 4.21 5.71
N LEU A 93 6.87 3.66 6.18
CA LEU A 93 7.53 4.11 7.41
C LEU A 93 8.86 4.76 7.06
N LEU A 94 9.10 5.93 7.63
CA LEU A 94 10.41 6.55 7.52
C LEU A 94 11.44 5.74 8.32
N PRO A 95 12.62 5.49 7.76
CA PRO A 95 13.67 4.82 8.51
C PRO A 95 14.08 5.67 9.71
N THR A 96 14.09 5.07 10.88
CA THR A 96 14.53 5.73 12.13
C THR A 96 16.03 5.99 12.14
N ASN A 97 16.79 5.31 11.29
CA ASN A 97 18.22 5.43 11.17
C ASN A 97 18.63 5.89 9.76
N LEU A 98 19.17 7.09 9.66
CA LEU A 98 19.65 7.65 8.38
C LEU A 98 20.79 6.86 7.73
N ARG A 99 21.48 5.97 8.47
CA ARG A 99 22.53 5.10 7.89
C ARG A 99 21.98 4.15 6.84
N ASN A 100 20.69 3.83 6.86
CA ASN A 100 20.01 2.97 5.90
C ASN A 100 19.18 3.73 4.88
N ALA A 101 19.32 5.04 4.79
CA ALA A 101 18.50 5.87 3.90
C ALA A 101 18.63 5.46 2.43
N ASP A 102 19.85 5.16 1.95
CA ASP A 102 20.08 4.74 0.56
C ASP A 102 19.38 3.42 0.22
N GLY A 103 19.40 2.46 1.15
CA GLY A 103 18.67 1.19 0.99
C GLY A 103 17.16 1.40 0.96
N PHE A 104 16.66 2.29 1.81
CA PHE A 104 15.25 2.68 1.82
C PHE A 104 14.84 3.32 0.49
N TYR A 105 15.57 4.31 0.00
CA TYR A 105 15.25 4.98 -1.28
C TYR A 105 15.31 4.02 -2.47
N ARG A 106 16.28 3.12 -2.52
CA ARG A 106 16.36 2.10 -3.58
C ARG A 106 15.14 1.17 -3.56
N ARG A 107 14.72 0.71 -2.38
CA ARG A 107 13.50 -0.11 -2.25
C ARG A 107 12.24 0.67 -2.68
N MET A 108 12.10 1.91 -2.24
CA MET A 108 10.96 2.75 -2.62
C MET A 108 10.91 2.98 -4.14
N ASN A 109 12.04 3.26 -4.76
CA ASN A 109 12.12 3.38 -6.22
C ASN A 109 11.73 2.07 -6.91
N GLY A 110 12.18 0.92 -6.41
CA GLY A 110 11.79 -0.40 -6.94
C GLY A 110 10.29 -0.64 -6.86
N ILE A 111 9.68 -0.31 -5.71
CA ILE A 111 8.23 -0.45 -5.51
C ILE A 111 7.45 0.47 -6.44
N MET A 112 7.91 1.70 -6.65
CA MET A 112 7.22 2.68 -7.51
C MET A 112 7.42 2.41 -9.01
N THR A 113 8.39 1.57 -9.38
CA THR A 113 8.60 1.19 -10.78
C THR A 113 7.38 0.40 -11.29
N GLY A 114 6.76 0.89 -12.35
CA GLY A 114 5.55 0.28 -12.91
C GLY A 114 4.24 0.74 -12.29
N LEU A 115 4.29 1.58 -11.26
CA LEU A 115 3.10 2.25 -10.73
C LEU A 115 2.83 3.57 -11.46
N PRO A 116 1.54 3.97 -11.57
CA PRO A 116 1.16 5.28 -12.09
C PRO A 116 1.45 6.38 -11.04
N ARG A 117 0.71 7.48 -11.09
CA ARG A 117 0.81 8.52 -10.06
C ARG A 117 0.63 7.91 -8.67
N THR A 118 1.61 8.09 -7.80
CA THR A 118 1.62 7.47 -6.47
C THR A 118 1.81 8.52 -5.39
N VAL A 119 0.97 8.46 -4.38
CA VAL A 119 1.07 9.26 -3.14
C VAL A 119 1.63 8.37 -2.04
N LEU A 120 2.78 8.75 -1.53
CA LEU A 120 3.38 8.08 -0.39
C LEU A 120 2.89 8.73 0.91
N VAL A 121 2.35 7.92 1.82
CA VAL A 121 1.74 8.39 3.06
C VAL A 121 2.48 7.81 4.26
N SER A 122 2.92 8.70 5.15
CA SER A 122 3.49 8.31 6.44
C SER A 122 2.82 9.10 7.56
N SER A 123 2.20 8.41 8.50
CA SER A 123 1.63 9.07 9.67
C SER A 123 2.68 9.23 10.78
N ALA A 124 2.65 10.38 11.47
CA ALA A 124 3.60 10.68 12.54
C ALA A 124 3.42 9.84 13.83
N ARG A 125 2.36 9.02 13.91
CA ARG A 125 1.99 8.24 15.10
C ARG A 125 2.26 6.75 14.99
N GLY A 126 3.32 6.32 14.32
CA GLY A 126 3.59 4.91 14.14
C GLY A 126 4.87 4.46 14.84
N HIS A 127 4.83 4.14 16.14
CA HIS A 127 5.95 3.49 16.80
C HIS A 127 5.97 1.96 16.69
N ASP A 128 4.93 1.32 16.13
CA ASP A 128 4.77 -0.14 16.15
C ASP A 128 4.73 -0.83 14.77
N PHE A 129 5.27 -0.22 13.72
CA PHE A 129 5.10 -0.74 12.36
C PHE A 129 6.37 -1.33 11.73
N GLU A 130 7.23 -1.91 12.54
CA GLU A 130 8.49 -2.49 12.03
C GLU A 130 8.33 -3.72 11.13
N SER A 131 7.14 -4.34 11.03
CA SER A 131 7.17 -5.70 10.52
C SER A 131 6.46 -6.02 9.21
N VAL A 132 5.51 -5.24 8.68
CA VAL A 132 4.62 -5.86 7.70
C VAL A 132 4.91 -5.56 6.23
N VAL A 133 5.44 -4.41 5.88
CA VAL A 133 5.74 -4.10 4.46
C VAL A 133 7.20 -4.35 4.11
N PHE A 134 8.10 -4.22 5.08
CA PHE A 134 9.54 -4.28 4.82
C PHE A 134 10.21 -5.58 5.29
N ASP A 135 9.65 -6.29 6.26
CA ASP A 135 10.15 -7.62 6.65
C ASP A 135 9.76 -8.73 5.66
N THR A 136 8.68 -8.54 4.90
CA THR A 136 8.25 -9.49 3.86
C THR A 136 8.95 -9.25 2.53
N ILE A 137 9.59 -8.09 2.34
CA ILE A 137 10.49 -7.85 1.21
C ILE A 137 11.89 -8.27 1.67
N GLU A 138 12.12 -9.57 1.73
CA GLU A 138 13.48 -10.10 1.89
C GLU A 138 14.41 -9.44 0.88
N MET A 139 15.59 -9.07 1.35
CA MET A 139 16.59 -8.27 0.62
C MET A 139 17.10 -8.88 -0.70
N ASP A 140 16.64 -10.07 -1.05
CA ASP A 140 17.13 -10.83 -2.22
C ASP A 140 16.38 -10.55 -3.53
N ALA A 141 15.37 -9.68 -3.56
CA ALA A 141 14.49 -9.55 -4.72
C ALA A 141 14.73 -8.32 -5.61
N VAL A 142 15.70 -7.48 -5.33
CA VAL A 142 16.11 -6.42 -6.26
C VAL A 142 17.41 -6.87 -6.93
N PRO A 143 17.37 -7.28 -8.23
CA PRO A 143 18.60 -7.60 -8.95
C PRO A 143 19.50 -6.35 -8.97
N PRO A 144 20.83 -6.51 -8.85
CA PRO A 144 21.74 -5.40 -9.03
C PRO A 144 21.51 -4.79 -10.42
N GLN A 145 21.18 -3.52 -10.46
CA GLN A 145 21.22 -2.79 -11.71
C GLN A 145 22.71 -2.69 -12.05
N ASP A 146 23.14 -3.52 -12.99
CA ASP A 146 24.45 -3.38 -13.62
C ASP A 146 24.54 -1.98 -14.23
N ALA A 147 25.60 -1.33 -13.87
CA ALA A 147 25.97 0.00 -14.28
C ALA A 147 26.13 0.13 -15.80
#